data_70d3edd2b1b8472c122521897a034e87
#
_entry.id   70d3edd2b1b8472c122521897a034e87
#
_cell.length_a   1.000
_cell.length_b   1.000
_cell.length_c   1.000
_cell.angle_alpha   90.00
_cell.angle_beta   90.00
_cell.angle_gamma   90.00
#
_symmetry.space_group_name_H-M   'P 1'
#
loop_
_entity.id
_entity.type
_entity.pdbx_description
1 polymer ?
#
loop_
_entity_poly.entity_id
_entity_poly.type
_entity_poly.pdbx_seq_one_letter_code
_entity_poly.pdbx_strand_id
1 'polypeptide(L)'
;MAETPDVKVYALSTCGHCKNAKKLLDDCNVAYDSVEVDLLEGEERQAVLDEVKQLNPRCSFPTIRIGEKVIVGNKEDEIKEAIGIS
;
A
#
# COMPACT_ATOMS: atom_id res chain seq x y z
N MET A 1 -17.88 -5.99 -16.70
CA MET A 1 -17.18 -6.66 -15.60
C MET A 1 -16.55 -5.62 -14.70
N ALA A 2 -16.92 -5.65 -13.46
CA ALA A 2 -16.30 -4.75 -12.48
C ALA A 2 -14.92 -5.29 -12.15
N GLU A 3 -13.89 -4.60 -12.56
CA GLU A 3 -12.54 -4.98 -12.24
C GLU A 3 -12.05 -4.15 -11.07
N THR A 4 -11.56 -4.84 -10.05
CA THR A 4 -10.90 -4.14 -8.97
C THR A 4 -9.51 -3.74 -9.44
N PRO A 5 -9.05 -2.52 -9.11
CA PRO A 5 -7.69 -2.13 -9.46
C PRO A 5 -6.68 -2.97 -8.71
N ASP A 6 -5.48 -3.08 -9.27
CA ASP A 6 -4.37 -3.72 -8.56
C ASP A 6 -4.00 -2.90 -7.36
N VAL A 7 -3.97 -3.53 -6.20
CA VAL A 7 -3.63 -2.85 -4.95
C VAL A 7 -2.36 -3.47 -4.38
N LYS A 8 -1.39 -2.63 -4.08
CA LYS A 8 -0.16 -3.05 -3.46
C LYS A 8 0.15 -2.15 -2.28
N VAL A 9 0.41 -2.76 -1.13
CA VAL A 9 0.70 -2.03 0.10
C VAL A 9 2.17 -2.24 0.46
N TYR A 10 2.91 -1.14 0.51
CA TYR A 10 4.29 -1.16 1.00
C TYR A 10 4.24 -0.76 2.46
N ALA A 11 4.64 -1.66 3.32
CA ALA A 11 4.42 -1.51 4.76
C ALA A 11 5.66 -1.88 5.56
N LEU A 12 5.60 -1.58 6.85
CA LEU A 12 6.58 -2.06 7.82
C LEU A 12 5.85 -2.99 8.78
N SER A 13 6.49 -4.07 9.18
CA SER A 13 5.85 -5.08 10.02
C SER A 13 5.43 -4.55 11.39
N THR A 14 6.10 -3.51 11.86
CA THR A 14 5.83 -2.90 13.17
C THR A 14 4.98 -1.63 13.10
N CYS A 15 4.53 -1.26 11.92
CA CYS A 15 3.79 -0.01 11.71
C CYS A 15 2.30 -0.19 11.98
N GLY A 16 1.78 0.54 12.98
CA GLY A 16 0.36 0.48 13.30
C GLY A 16 -0.53 1.03 12.19
N HIS A 17 -0.11 2.10 11.55
CA HIS A 17 -0.86 2.68 10.44
C HIS A 17 -0.93 1.73 9.24
N CYS A 18 0.13 0.98 9.02
CA CYS A 18 0.16 -0.03 7.96
C CYS A 18 -0.84 -1.14 8.24
N LYS A 19 -0.91 -1.58 9.49
CA LYS A 19 -1.86 -2.61 9.90
C LYS A 19 -3.30 -2.13 9.71
N ASN A 20 -3.57 -0.88 10.05
CA ASN A 20 -4.89 -0.29 9.90
C ASN A 20 -5.29 -0.19 8.43
N ALA A 21 -4.35 0.19 7.57
CA ALA A 21 -4.62 0.26 6.13
C ALA A 21 -4.95 -1.11 5.56
N LYS A 22 -4.21 -2.14 5.96
CA LYS A 22 -4.48 -3.51 5.52
C LYS A 22 -5.84 -3.99 6.00
N LYS A 23 -6.17 -3.68 7.25
CA LYS A 23 -7.47 -4.05 7.81
C LYS A 23 -8.61 -3.41 7.04
N LEU A 24 -8.44 -2.15 6.68
CA LEU A 24 -9.43 -1.45 5.88
C LEU A 24 -9.67 -2.15 4.54
N LEU A 25 -8.60 -2.55 3.86
CA LEU A 25 -8.71 -3.26 2.60
C LEU A 25 -9.39 -4.61 2.78
N ASP A 26 -9.07 -5.33 3.86
CA ASP A 26 -9.71 -6.60 4.18
C ASP A 26 -11.22 -6.41 4.44
N ASP A 27 -11.57 -5.37 5.19
CA ASP A 27 -12.96 -5.06 5.50
C ASP A 27 -13.75 -4.70 4.25
N CYS A 28 -13.10 -4.15 3.25
CA CYS A 28 -13.71 -3.81 1.97
C CYS A 28 -13.69 -4.96 0.97
N ASN A 29 -13.22 -6.14 1.37
CA ASN A 29 -13.09 -7.32 0.52
C ASN A 29 -12.25 -7.07 -0.72
N VAL A 30 -11.20 -6.28 -0.58
CA VAL A 30 -10.28 -5.97 -1.67
C VAL A 30 -9.06 -6.87 -1.58
N ALA A 31 -8.79 -7.59 -2.66
CA ALA A 31 -7.56 -8.37 -2.75
C ALA A 31 -6.37 -7.41 -2.96
N TYR A 32 -5.31 -7.61 -2.22
CA TYR A 32 -4.13 -6.77 -2.33
C TYR A 32 -2.86 -7.58 -2.06
N ASP A 33 -1.75 -7.09 -2.61
CA ASP A 33 -0.44 -7.63 -2.29
C ASP A 33 0.18 -6.70 -1.24
N SER A 34 0.81 -7.28 -0.25
CA SER A 34 1.52 -6.49 0.75
C SER A 34 2.98 -6.90 0.83
N VAL A 35 3.84 -5.91 1.03
CA VAL A 35 5.27 -6.11 1.16
C VAL A 35 5.72 -5.47 2.47
N GLU A 36 6.29 -6.28 3.36
CA GLU A 36 6.90 -5.78 4.58
C GLU A 36 8.35 -5.46 4.27
N VAL A 37 8.62 -4.20 3.97
CA VAL A 37 9.93 -3.77 3.49
C VAL A 37 11.04 -4.03 4.50
N ASP A 38 10.74 -3.92 5.78
CA ASP A 38 11.71 -4.16 6.84
C ASP A 38 12.12 -5.62 6.99
N LEU A 39 11.33 -6.54 6.43
CA LEU A 39 11.63 -7.97 6.47
C LEU A 39 12.42 -8.44 5.25
N LEU A 40 12.58 -7.58 4.26
CA LEU A 40 13.37 -7.89 3.07
C LEU A 40 14.85 -7.66 3.34
N GLU A 41 15.68 -8.35 2.60
CA GLU A 41 17.12 -8.25 2.75
C GLU A 41 17.81 -8.10 1.40
N GLY A 42 18.98 -7.46 1.42
CA GLY A 42 19.85 -7.37 0.26
C GLY A 42 19.21 -6.62 -0.91
N GLU A 43 19.34 -7.22 -2.08
CA GLU A 43 18.88 -6.60 -3.32
C GLU A 43 17.37 -6.44 -3.39
N GLU A 44 16.62 -7.36 -2.81
CA GLU A 44 15.16 -7.26 -2.78
C GLU A 44 14.71 -6.02 -2.03
N ARG A 45 15.34 -5.78 -0.89
CA ARG A 45 15.02 -4.60 -0.09
C ARG A 45 15.32 -3.33 -0.87
N GLN A 46 16.48 -3.29 -1.50
CA GLN A 46 16.88 -2.12 -2.27
C GLN A 46 15.96 -1.87 -3.45
N ALA A 47 15.59 -2.93 -4.16
CA ALA A 47 14.70 -2.83 -5.30
C ALA A 47 13.32 -2.28 -4.89
N VAL A 48 12.78 -2.79 -3.78
CA VAL A 48 11.49 -2.34 -3.28
C VAL A 48 11.57 -0.90 -2.77
N LEU A 49 12.65 -0.55 -2.08
CA LEU A 49 12.84 0.82 -1.61
C LEU A 49 12.93 1.81 -2.77
N ASP A 50 13.61 1.44 -3.84
CA ASP A 50 13.69 2.28 -5.03
C ASP A 50 12.31 2.48 -5.65
N GLU A 51 11.52 1.41 -5.69
CA GLU A 51 10.15 1.46 -6.19
C GLU A 51 9.28 2.39 -5.34
N VAL A 52 9.39 2.28 -4.02
CA VAL A 52 8.66 3.15 -3.10
C VAL A 52 9.06 4.60 -3.29
N LYS A 53 10.35 4.88 -3.47
CA LYS A 53 10.84 6.24 -3.68
C LYS A 53 10.29 6.86 -4.96
N GLN A 54 10.07 6.06 -5.99
CA GLN A 54 9.47 6.55 -7.22
C GLN A 54 8.01 6.91 -7.02
N LEU A 55 7.30 6.15 -6.19
CA LEU A 55 5.90 6.39 -5.88
C LEU A 55 5.73 7.48 -4.83
N ASN A 56 6.63 7.51 -3.87
CA ASN A 56 6.59 8.42 -2.75
C ASN A 56 8.01 8.88 -2.41
N PRO A 57 8.44 10.05 -2.88
CA PRO A 57 9.81 10.54 -2.64
C PRO A 57 10.18 10.64 -1.17
N ARG A 58 9.21 10.80 -0.29
CA ARG A 58 9.47 10.85 1.15
C ARG A 58 9.75 9.49 1.75
N CYS A 59 9.47 8.42 1.00
CA CYS A 59 9.69 7.04 1.43
C CYS A 59 9.08 6.75 2.81
N SER A 60 7.87 7.24 3.02
CA SER A 60 7.13 6.99 4.27
C SER A 60 6.16 5.83 4.10
N PHE A 61 5.71 5.27 5.21
CA PHE A 61 4.84 4.10 5.20
C PHE A 61 3.58 4.36 6.01
N PRO A 62 2.46 3.74 5.61
CA PRO A 62 2.31 2.88 4.45
C PRO A 62 2.27 3.68 3.14
N THR A 63 2.80 3.10 2.07
CA THR A 63 2.60 3.61 0.73
C THR A 63 1.71 2.61 0.01
N ILE A 64 0.56 3.06 -0.45
CA ILE A 64 -0.44 2.20 -1.06
C ILE A 64 -0.62 2.59 -2.52
N ARG A 65 -0.41 1.64 -3.40
CA ARG A 65 -0.64 1.86 -4.82
C ARG A 65 -1.94 1.18 -5.22
N ILE A 66 -2.86 1.95 -5.76
CA ILE A 66 -4.15 1.45 -6.23
C ILE A 66 -4.29 1.83 -7.70
N GLY A 67 -4.06 0.85 -8.58
CA GLY A 67 -4.00 1.11 -10.01
C GLY A 67 -2.91 2.13 -10.30
N GLU A 68 -3.29 3.32 -10.76
CA GLU A 68 -2.35 4.39 -11.05
C GLU A 68 -2.25 5.42 -9.92
N LYS A 69 -3.06 5.27 -8.89
CA LYS A 69 -3.04 6.20 -7.76
C LYS A 69 -2.08 5.72 -6.69
N VAL A 70 -1.47 6.68 -6.02
CA VAL A 70 -0.59 6.40 -4.88
C VAL A 70 -1.13 7.18 -3.68
N ILE A 71 -1.33 6.46 -2.58
CA ILE A 71 -1.82 7.05 -1.34
C ILE A 71 -0.75 6.81 -0.27
N VAL A 72 -0.36 7.87 0.40
CA VAL A 72 0.65 7.80 1.45
C VAL A 72 -0.04 7.98 2.79
N GLY A 73 0.15 7.02 3.69
CA GLY A 73 -0.46 7.03 5.00
C GLY A 73 -1.81 6.33 5.01
N ASN A 74 -2.40 6.22 6.21
CA ASN A 74 -3.69 5.56 6.37
C ASN A 74 -4.83 6.56 6.16
N LYS A 75 -5.09 6.88 4.91
CA LYS A 75 -6.13 7.82 4.52
C LYS A 75 -7.35 7.06 4.03
N GLU A 76 -8.20 6.69 4.97
CA GLU A 76 -9.37 5.85 4.70
C GLU A 76 -10.23 6.35 3.55
N ASP A 77 -10.57 7.64 3.58
CA ASP A 77 -11.44 8.21 2.55
C ASP A 77 -10.84 8.13 1.16
N GLU A 78 -9.56 8.42 1.05
CA GLU A 78 -8.86 8.35 -0.22
C GLU A 78 -8.73 6.92 -0.71
N ILE A 79 -8.47 6.00 0.21
CA ILE A 79 -8.36 4.57 -0.14
C ILE A 79 -9.69 4.05 -0.66
N LYS A 80 -10.78 4.34 0.05
CA LYS A 80 -12.11 3.90 -0.36
C LYS A 80 -12.51 4.48 -1.72
N GLU A 81 -12.21 5.74 -1.94
CA GLU A 81 -12.50 6.38 -3.21
C GLU A 81 -11.71 5.74 -4.34
N ALA A 82 -10.44 5.45 -4.10
CA ALA A 82 -9.57 4.86 -5.12
C ALA A 82 -9.99 3.44 -5.51
N ILE A 83 -10.52 2.67 -4.56
CA ILE A 83 -10.97 1.30 -4.84
C ILE A 83 -12.43 1.26 -5.32
N GLY A 84 -13.08 2.39 -5.44
CA GLY A 84 -14.42 2.48 -5.97
C GLY A 84 -15.55 2.27 -4.97
N ILE A 85 -15.24 2.30 -3.70
CA ILE A 85 -16.22 2.23 -2.62
C ILE A 85 -16.44 3.65 -2.10
N SER A 86 -17.62 4.15 -2.29
CA SER A 86 -17.94 5.50 -1.83
C SER A 86 -18.80 5.49 -0.58
#